data_f716f919bb1900ba966c4437b7bc44bc
#
_entry.id   f716f919bb1900ba966c4437b7bc44bc
#
_cell.length_a   1.000
_cell.length_b   1.000
_cell.length_c   1.000
_cell.angle_alpha   90.00
_cell.angle_beta   90.00
_cell.angle_gamma   90.00
#
_symmetry.space_group_name_H-M   'P 1'
#
loop_
_entity.id
_entity.type
_entity.pdbx_description
1 polymer ?
#
loop_
_entity_poly.entity_id
_entity_poly.type
_entity_poly.pdbx_seq_one_letter_code
_entity_poly.pdbx_strand_id
1 'polypeptide(L)'
;MWEINKSMEKAKGLKGVILDFGGVISRTLFETHALTEVALGLPKKSLKWLGPFDISSDSLWQSMQSDKISERDYWHERTKEVADLIGANWDQMSDFVKAARGSEPLEIIRPEAIIAIEHWKSNNVKLAVLSNELDLFYGDKFRDKLPFLDFFDIIHDATYTKMLKPDPRSYISCLNDLNLKPQDCLFIDDQLRNIIGAQKIGLNTIHFNVLKPKESFSQALELSKF
;
A
#
# COMPACT_ATOMS: atom_id res chain seq x y z
N MET A 1 2.51 -27.56 -17.03
CA MET A 1 3.47 -26.65 -17.68
C MET A 1 2.65 -25.69 -18.53
N TRP A 2 2.19 -24.60 -17.95
CA TRP A 2 1.40 -23.56 -18.64
C TRP A 2 2.38 -22.48 -19.06
N GLU A 3 2.50 -22.31 -20.37
CA GLU A 3 3.31 -21.29 -21.00
C GLU A 3 2.71 -19.91 -20.69
N ILE A 4 3.34 -19.18 -19.77
CA ILE A 4 3.19 -17.72 -19.64
C ILE A 4 4.19 -17.10 -20.62
N ASN A 5 3.88 -17.18 -21.91
CA ASN A 5 4.52 -16.39 -22.96
C ASN A 5 3.43 -15.69 -23.76
N LYS A 6 2.85 -14.61 -23.19
CA LYS A 6 2.23 -13.58 -23.99
C LYS A 6 3.16 -12.39 -24.01
N SER A 7 3.77 -12.20 -25.19
CA SER A 7 4.55 -11.08 -25.66
C SER A 7 4.33 -9.81 -24.85
N MET A 8 5.37 -9.38 -24.12
CA MET A 8 5.51 -7.99 -23.71
C MET A 8 5.67 -7.14 -24.98
N GLU A 9 4.58 -6.78 -25.64
CA GLU A 9 4.59 -5.62 -26.51
C GLU A 9 5.02 -4.45 -25.64
N LYS A 10 6.12 -3.79 -26.02
CA LYS A 10 6.60 -2.56 -25.39
C LYS A 10 5.41 -1.62 -25.26
N ALA A 11 4.93 -1.43 -24.03
CA ALA A 11 3.89 -0.46 -23.74
C ALA A 11 4.39 0.89 -24.24
N LYS A 12 3.78 1.41 -25.27
CA LYS A 12 4.04 2.75 -25.80
C LYS A 12 3.69 3.74 -24.69
N GLY A 13 4.74 4.24 -23.97
CA GLY A 13 4.66 5.35 -23.03
C GLY A 13 3.49 5.32 -22.07
N LEU A 14 3.69 4.69 -20.88
CA LEU A 14 2.73 4.85 -19.78
C LEU A 14 2.57 6.33 -19.46
N LYS A 15 1.32 6.77 -19.27
CA LYS A 15 0.98 8.17 -18.98
C LYS A 15 0.65 8.41 -17.53
N GLY A 16 0.38 7.35 -16.78
CA GLY A 16 0.04 7.41 -15.36
C GLY A 16 0.55 6.23 -14.56
N VAL A 17 0.85 6.49 -13.29
CA VAL A 17 1.18 5.48 -12.29
C VAL A 17 0.25 5.65 -11.09
N ILE A 18 -0.39 4.58 -10.69
CA ILE A 18 -1.29 4.50 -9.55
C ILE A 18 -0.62 3.61 -8.50
N LEU A 19 -0.39 4.13 -7.31
CA LEU A 19 0.32 3.47 -6.23
C LEU A 19 -0.62 3.19 -5.06
N ASP A 20 -0.56 1.98 -4.51
CA ASP A 20 -1.03 1.80 -3.14
C ASP A 20 -0.13 2.55 -2.16
N PHE A 21 -0.66 2.91 -0.99
CA PHE A 21 0.11 3.58 0.05
C PHE A 21 0.76 2.59 1.01
N GLY A 22 -0.05 1.75 1.65
CA GLY A 22 0.42 0.80 2.65
C GLY A 22 1.21 -0.36 2.04
N GLY A 23 2.43 -0.60 2.50
CA GLY A 23 3.29 -1.66 1.93
C GLY A 23 4.02 -1.26 0.65
N VAL A 24 3.53 -0.32 -0.15
CA VAL A 24 4.17 0.18 -1.38
C VAL A 24 4.92 1.48 -1.14
N ILE A 25 4.22 2.59 -0.89
CA ILE A 25 4.87 3.88 -0.58
C ILE A 25 5.46 3.84 0.83
N SER A 26 4.69 3.35 1.80
CA SER A 26 5.16 3.15 3.16
C SER A 26 5.65 1.72 3.41
N ARG A 27 6.49 1.57 4.42
CA ARG A 27 6.79 0.24 4.99
C ARG A 27 5.55 -0.31 5.67
N THR A 28 5.40 -1.63 5.64
CA THR A 28 4.37 -2.33 6.39
C THR A 28 4.59 -2.22 7.91
N LEU A 29 3.55 -2.45 8.70
CA LEU A 29 3.72 -2.59 10.16
C LEU A 29 4.60 -3.78 10.53
N PHE A 30 4.60 -4.84 9.74
CA PHE A 30 5.45 -6.01 9.95
C PHE A 30 6.95 -5.67 9.87
N GLU A 31 7.34 -4.84 8.90
CA GLU A 31 8.74 -4.38 8.75
C GLU A 31 9.19 -3.48 9.89
N THR A 32 8.26 -2.84 10.56
CA THR A 32 8.53 -1.82 11.57
C THR A 32 8.21 -2.27 12.99
N HIS A 33 8.02 -3.58 13.24
CA HIS A 33 7.73 -4.11 14.57
C HIS A 33 8.73 -3.62 15.62
N ALA A 34 10.01 -3.62 15.32
CA ALA A 34 11.02 -3.16 16.28
C ALA A 34 10.85 -1.68 16.67
N LEU A 35 10.46 -0.82 15.71
CA LEU A 35 10.14 0.58 15.99
C LEU A 35 8.85 0.70 16.79
N THR A 36 7.85 -0.09 16.43
CA THR A 36 6.56 -0.15 17.16
C THR A 36 6.77 -0.58 18.60
N GLU A 37 7.54 -1.63 18.85
CA GLU A 37 7.85 -2.13 20.20
C GLU A 37 8.55 -1.06 21.03
N VAL A 38 9.51 -0.34 20.46
CA VAL A 38 10.20 0.78 21.15
C VAL A 38 9.21 1.91 21.46
N ALA A 39 8.40 2.33 20.49
CA ALA A 39 7.44 3.42 20.66
C ALA A 39 6.39 3.11 21.72
N LEU A 40 5.99 1.85 21.86
CA LEU A 40 4.98 1.40 22.81
C LEU A 40 5.57 0.92 24.14
N GLY A 41 6.89 0.97 24.33
CA GLY A 41 7.55 0.47 25.53
C GLY A 41 7.45 -1.05 25.71
N LEU A 42 7.22 -1.79 24.63
CA LEU A 42 7.13 -3.25 24.65
C LEU A 42 8.51 -3.91 24.66
N PRO A 43 8.66 -5.08 25.29
CA PRO A 43 9.86 -5.89 25.14
C PRO A 43 10.12 -6.26 23.67
N LYS A 44 11.38 -6.40 23.29
CA LYS A 44 11.75 -6.84 21.94
C LYS A 44 11.08 -8.18 21.60
N LYS A 45 10.55 -8.30 20.40
CA LYS A 45 9.86 -9.49 19.87
C LYS A 45 8.54 -9.82 20.60
N SER A 46 7.86 -8.81 21.14
CA SER A 46 6.50 -8.95 21.66
C SER A 46 5.49 -9.16 20.55
N LEU A 47 5.67 -8.47 19.42
CA LEU A 47 4.83 -8.62 18.22
C LEU A 47 5.33 -9.83 17.40
N LYS A 48 4.57 -10.92 17.42
CA LYS A 48 4.99 -12.22 16.86
C LYS A 48 4.39 -12.49 15.48
N TRP A 49 3.36 -11.76 15.09
CA TRP A 49 2.71 -11.90 13.80
C TRP A 49 3.52 -11.18 12.73
N LEU A 50 3.96 -11.92 11.71
CA LEU A 50 4.89 -11.42 10.69
C LEU A 50 4.25 -11.29 9.30
N GLY A 51 2.95 -11.61 9.17
CA GLY A 51 2.22 -11.48 7.91
C GLY A 51 2.95 -12.10 6.72
N PRO A 52 3.28 -11.31 5.68
CA PRO A 52 3.93 -11.82 4.48
C PRO A 52 5.38 -12.27 4.70
N PHE A 53 6.02 -11.89 5.81
CA PHE A 53 7.41 -12.24 6.11
C PHE A 53 7.57 -13.64 6.72
N ASP A 54 6.53 -14.10 7.44
CA ASP A 54 6.40 -15.48 7.90
C ASP A 54 4.92 -15.83 8.03
N ILE A 55 4.36 -16.36 6.95
CA ILE A 55 2.94 -16.71 6.86
C ILE A 55 2.54 -17.72 7.94
N SER A 56 3.47 -18.61 8.35
CA SER A 56 3.20 -19.61 9.37
C SER A 56 3.00 -19.03 10.77
N SER A 57 3.56 -17.86 11.03
CA SER A 57 3.44 -17.15 12.32
C SER A 57 2.10 -16.41 12.49
N ASP A 58 1.29 -16.31 11.44
CA ASP A 58 0.12 -15.41 11.41
C ASP A 58 -1.11 -16.07 10.77
N SER A 59 -1.87 -16.83 11.56
CA SER A 59 -3.09 -17.50 11.12
C SER A 59 -4.21 -16.50 10.74
N LEU A 60 -4.21 -15.33 11.38
CA LEU A 60 -5.18 -14.27 11.06
C LEU A 60 -4.87 -13.67 9.68
N TRP A 61 -3.57 -13.47 9.35
CA TRP A 61 -3.12 -13.08 8.02
C TRP A 61 -3.54 -14.09 6.95
N GLN A 62 -3.37 -15.38 7.21
CA GLN A 62 -3.82 -16.43 6.30
C GLN A 62 -5.33 -16.38 6.06
N SER A 63 -6.10 -16.10 7.12
CA SER A 63 -7.57 -15.96 7.01
C SER A 63 -7.95 -14.76 6.15
N MET A 64 -7.25 -13.64 6.29
CA MET A 64 -7.45 -12.45 5.45
C MET A 64 -7.04 -12.71 3.99
N GLN A 65 -5.91 -13.38 3.74
CA GLN A 65 -5.46 -13.70 2.38
C GLN A 65 -6.40 -14.68 1.66
N SER A 66 -7.16 -15.49 2.42
CA SER A 66 -8.16 -16.40 1.89
C SER A 66 -9.60 -15.84 1.88
N ASP A 67 -9.75 -14.53 2.04
CA ASP A 67 -11.01 -13.79 2.08
C ASP A 67 -12.03 -14.28 3.14
N LYS A 68 -11.54 -14.95 4.19
CA LYS A 68 -12.39 -15.37 5.33
C LYS A 68 -12.70 -14.20 6.27
N ILE A 69 -11.82 -13.23 6.33
CA ILE A 69 -12.00 -11.95 7.02
C ILE A 69 -11.54 -10.82 6.12
N SER A 70 -12.05 -9.61 6.34
CA SER A 70 -11.57 -8.43 5.62
C SER A 70 -10.22 -7.95 6.15
N GLU A 71 -9.53 -7.11 5.37
CA GLU A 71 -8.31 -6.44 5.83
C GLU A 71 -8.58 -5.55 7.06
N ARG A 72 -9.75 -4.92 7.10
CA ARG A 72 -10.18 -4.11 8.23
C ARG A 72 -10.35 -4.95 9.50
N ASP A 73 -10.95 -6.14 9.41
CA ASP A 73 -11.09 -7.05 10.54
C ASP A 73 -9.73 -7.50 11.04
N TYR A 74 -8.81 -7.82 10.12
CA TYR A 74 -7.43 -8.18 10.47
C TYR A 74 -6.76 -7.09 11.31
N TRP A 75 -6.74 -5.85 10.83
CA TRP A 75 -6.10 -4.75 11.55
C TRP A 75 -6.83 -4.35 12.82
N HIS A 76 -8.15 -4.52 12.87
CA HIS A 76 -8.92 -4.29 14.09
C HIS A 76 -8.54 -5.28 15.21
N GLU A 77 -8.42 -6.57 14.88
CA GLU A 77 -7.97 -7.58 15.85
C GLU A 77 -6.52 -7.34 16.30
N ARG A 78 -5.62 -6.95 15.39
CA ARG A 78 -4.24 -6.58 15.75
C ARG A 78 -4.17 -5.33 16.63
N THR A 79 -5.04 -4.37 16.40
CA THR A 79 -5.16 -3.17 17.26
C THR A 79 -5.55 -3.54 18.67
N LYS A 80 -6.56 -4.41 18.85
CA LYS A 80 -6.98 -4.91 20.17
C LYS A 80 -5.87 -5.67 20.87
N GLU A 81 -5.23 -6.60 20.15
CA GLU A 81 -4.11 -7.39 20.70
C GLU A 81 -3.02 -6.48 21.26
N VAL A 82 -2.63 -5.44 20.52
CA VAL A 82 -1.58 -4.52 20.96
C VAL A 82 -2.07 -3.61 22.10
N ALA A 83 -3.32 -3.15 22.04
CA ALA A 83 -3.92 -2.38 23.12
C ALA A 83 -3.89 -3.16 24.46
N ASP A 84 -4.27 -4.45 24.42
CA ASP A 84 -4.25 -5.33 25.60
C ASP A 84 -2.82 -5.48 26.17
N LEU A 85 -1.80 -5.60 25.28
CA LEU A 85 -0.41 -5.74 25.71
C LEU A 85 0.10 -4.53 26.52
N ILE A 86 -0.40 -3.33 26.23
CA ILE A 86 0.06 -2.08 26.89
C ILE A 86 -0.97 -1.49 27.84
N GLY A 87 -2.12 -2.16 28.03
CA GLY A 87 -3.21 -1.67 28.87
C GLY A 87 -3.89 -0.40 28.33
N ALA A 88 -3.88 -0.21 27.00
CA ALA A 88 -4.55 0.91 26.35
C ALA A 88 -6.01 0.57 26.01
N ASN A 89 -6.83 1.62 25.84
CA ASN A 89 -8.20 1.49 25.34
C ASN A 89 -8.28 2.19 23.98
N TRP A 90 -8.06 1.43 22.90
CA TRP A 90 -8.10 1.93 21.54
C TRP A 90 -9.37 1.46 20.82
N ASP A 91 -10.15 2.40 20.34
CA ASP A 91 -11.38 2.14 19.60
C ASP A 91 -11.15 2.08 18.09
N GLN A 92 -10.05 2.67 17.61
CA GLN A 92 -9.75 2.81 16.17
C GLN A 92 -8.32 2.35 15.85
N MET A 93 -8.14 1.82 14.64
CA MET A 93 -6.83 1.48 14.11
C MET A 93 -5.85 2.66 14.12
N SER A 94 -6.36 3.87 13.85
CA SER A 94 -5.53 5.08 13.85
C SER A 94 -4.89 5.37 15.21
N ASP A 95 -5.50 4.93 16.32
CA ASP A 95 -4.92 5.09 17.66
C ASP A 95 -3.66 4.23 17.81
N PHE A 96 -3.74 2.98 17.37
CA PHE A 96 -2.59 2.08 17.31
C PHE A 96 -1.49 2.65 16.39
N VAL A 97 -1.84 3.04 15.17
CA VAL A 97 -0.86 3.51 14.18
C VAL A 97 -0.18 4.80 14.63
N LYS A 98 -0.93 5.75 15.20
CA LYS A 98 -0.37 6.98 15.80
C LYS A 98 0.62 6.66 16.91
N ALA A 99 0.26 5.75 17.81
CA ALA A 99 1.14 5.32 18.90
C ALA A 99 2.38 4.58 18.39
N ALA A 100 2.21 3.71 17.39
CA ALA A 100 3.29 2.89 16.81
C ALA A 100 4.28 3.70 15.95
N ARG A 101 3.80 4.75 15.26
CA ARG A 101 4.62 5.54 14.31
C ARG A 101 5.27 6.76 14.93
N GLY A 102 4.90 7.15 16.15
CA GLY A 102 5.45 8.30 16.84
C GLY A 102 5.23 9.62 16.09
N SER A 103 6.18 10.56 16.26
CA SER A 103 6.10 11.90 15.69
C SER A 103 6.66 12.02 14.26
N GLU A 104 7.39 11.01 13.78
CA GLU A 104 8.18 11.07 12.53
C GLU A 104 7.62 10.16 11.42
N PRO A 105 6.52 10.55 10.75
CA PRO A 105 5.90 9.73 9.70
C PRO A 105 6.80 9.44 8.51
N LEU A 106 7.78 10.31 8.23
CA LEU A 106 8.72 10.12 7.12
C LEU A 106 9.62 8.89 7.30
N GLU A 107 9.86 8.44 8.54
CA GLU A 107 10.68 7.25 8.81
C GLU A 107 10.10 5.97 8.22
N ILE A 108 8.78 5.92 8.02
CA ILE A 108 8.14 4.74 7.43
C ILE A 108 8.05 4.80 5.90
N ILE A 109 8.35 5.93 5.29
CA ILE A 109 8.30 6.08 3.84
C ILE A 109 9.53 5.42 3.22
N ARG A 110 9.31 4.64 2.17
CA ARG A 110 10.38 3.97 1.44
C ARG A 110 11.19 4.99 0.63
N PRO A 111 12.53 5.08 0.82
CA PRO A 111 13.36 5.94 -0.01
C PRO A 111 13.22 5.62 -1.52
N GLU A 112 13.06 4.33 -1.85
CA GLU A 112 12.85 3.87 -3.23
C GLU A 112 11.55 4.40 -3.84
N ALA A 113 10.52 4.57 -3.02
CA ALA A 113 9.26 5.17 -3.47
C ALA A 113 9.46 6.64 -3.84
N ILE A 114 10.15 7.40 -3.00
CA ILE A 114 10.44 8.82 -3.26
C ILE A 114 11.21 8.98 -4.57
N ILE A 115 12.28 8.20 -4.76
CA ILE A 115 13.09 8.22 -5.98
C ILE A 115 12.23 7.92 -7.22
N ALA A 116 11.35 6.93 -7.13
CA ALA A 116 10.48 6.56 -8.25
C ALA A 116 9.42 7.65 -8.54
N ILE A 117 8.80 8.21 -7.50
CA ILE A 117 7.81 9.30 -7.60
C ILE A 117 8.45 10.54 -8.27
N GLU A 118 9.63 10.96 -7.82
CA GLU A 118 10.37 12.08 -8.40
C GLU A 118 10.73 11.81 -9.87
N HIS A 119 11.17 10.60 -10.19
CA HIS A 119 11.47 10.21 -11.57
C HIS A 119 10.23 10.30 -12.46
N TRP A 120 9.10 9.75 -12.05
CA TRP A 120 7.86 9.83 -12.83
C TRP A 120 7.37 11.27 -12.98
N LYS A 121 7.42 12.06 -11.91
CA LYS A 121 7.01 13.46 -11.95
C LYS A 121 7.88 14.28 -12.91
N SER A 122 9.21 14.09 -12.89
CA SER A 122 10.13 14.76 -13.81
C SER A 122 9.93 14.39 -15.28
N ASN A 123 9.29 13.25 -15.55
CA ASN A 123 8.91 12.79 -16.90
C ASN A 123 7.45 13.09 -17.25
N ASN A 124 6.78 13.97 -16.52
CA ASN A 124 5.38 14.38 -16.73
C ASN A 124 4.37 13.21 -16.68
N VAL A 125 4.67 12.16 -15.94
CA VAL A 125 3.73 11.07 -15.66
C VAL A 125 2.73 11.54 -14.62
N LYS A 126 1.44 11.30 -14.86
CA LYS A 126 0.41 11.54 -13.86
C LYS A 126 0.50 10.53 -12.74
N LEU A 127 0.38 11.01 -11.50
CA LEU A 127 0.52 10.18 -10.32
C LEU A 127 -0.77 10.15 -9.50
N ALA A 128 -1.16 8.96 -9.06
CA ALA A 128 -2.25 8.81 -8.11
C ALA A 128 -1.87 7.88 -6.96
N VAL A 129 -2.40 8.17 -5.77
CA VAL A 129 -2.52 7.20 -4.68
C VAL A 129 -3.92 6.60 -4.76
N LEU A 130 -4.02 5.28 -4.66
CA LEU A 130 -5.28 4.56 -4.52
C LEU A 130 -5.20 3.63 -3.30
N SER A 131 -5.70 4.11 -2.16
CA SER A 131 -5.61 3.41 -0.88
C SER A 131 -6.99 3.03 -0.34
N ASN A 132 -7.06 1.86 0.28
CA ASN A 132 -8.29 1.41 0.94
C ASN A 132 -8.57 2.14 2.26
N GLU A 133 -7.52 2.52 2.98
CA GLU A 133 -7.69 2.99 4.36
C GLU A 133 -6.58 3.98 4.80
N LEU A 134 -6.25 4.95 3.96
CA LEU A 134 -5.14 5.87 4.26
C LEU A 134 -5.42 6.68 5.54
N ASP A 135 -6.46 7.50 5.55
CA ASP A 135 -6.76 8.34 6.71
C ASP A 135 -7.43 7.57 7.86
N LEU A 136 -8.16 6.50 7.54
CA LEU A 136 -8.69 5.60 8.58
C LEU A 136 -7.56 4.91 9.35
N PHE A 137 -6.49 4.54 8.66
CA PHE A 137 -5.36 3.83 9.24
C PHE A 137 -4.36 4.76 9.94
N TYR A 138 -3.99 5.87 9.28
CA TYR A 138 -2.95 6.77 9.79
C TYR A 138 -3.49 8.01 10.54
N GLY A 139 -4.76 8.32 10.37
CA GLY A 139 -5.40 9.53 10.89
C GLY A 139 -5.31 10.72 9.91
N ASP A 140 -6.28 11.60 9.99
CA ASP A 140 -6.53 12.71 9.08
C ASP A 140 -5.36 13.72 8.90
N LYS A 141 -4.54 13.88 9.94
CA LYS A 141 -3.39 14.80 9.93
C LYS A 141 -2.08 14.16 9.47
N PHE A 142 -2.09 12.90 9.08
CA PHE A 142 -0.87 12.20 8.65
C PHE A 142 -0.32 12.78 7.34
N ARG A 143 -1.21 13.11 6.41
CA ARG A 143 -0.84 13.66 5.09
C ARG A 143 -0.08 14.97 5.20
N ASP A 144 -0.45 15.84 6.13
CA ASP A 144 0.18 17.16 6.33
C ASP A 144 1.69 17.05 6.65
N LYS A 145 2.12 15.87 7.11
CA LYS A 145 3.52 15.59 7.45
C LYS A 145 4.30 14.94 6.31
N LEU A 146 3.69 14.74 5.15
CA LEU A 146 4.26 14.05 4.00
C LEU A 146 4.30 14.95 2.76
N PRO A 147 5.24 15.90 2.67
CA PRO A 147 5.26 16.92 1.60
C PRO A 147 5.39 16.33 0.18
N PHE A 148 5.92 15.11 0.03
CA PHE A 148 6.00 14.44 -1.28
C PHE A 148 4.60 14.08 -1.85
N LEU A 149 3.56 14.08 -1.04
CA LEU A 149 2.19 13.86 -1.53
C LEU A 149 1.72 14.98 -2.48
N ASP A 150 2.35 16.16 -2.44
CA ASP A 150 2.11 17.25 -3.39
C ASP A 150 2.53 16.90 -4.83
N PHE A 151 3.31 15.84 -5.03
CA PHE A 151 3.62 15.33 -6.37
C PHE A 151 2.46 14.57 -7.02
N PHE A 152 1.49 14.11 -6.25
CA PHE A 152 0.36 13.36 -6.75
C PHE A 152 -0.74 14.28 -7.30
N ASP A 153 -1.22 13.94 -8.48
CA ASP A 153 -2.35 14.65 -9.11
C ASP A 153 -3.67 14.27 -8.41
N ILE A 154 -3.76 13.03 -7.89
CA ILE A 154 -4.96 12.47 -7.25
C ILE A 154 -4.57 11.63 -6.03
N ILE A 155 -5.35 11.75 -4.96
CA ILE A 155 -5.32 10.85 -3.81
C ILE A 155 -6.72 10.29 -3.59
N HIS A 156 -6.93 9.06 -4.03
CA HIS A 156 -8.14 8.29 -3.77
C HIS A 156 -7.99 7.49 -2.48
N ASP A 157 -8.80 7.84 -1.49
CA ASP A 157 -8.86 7.17 -0.20
C ASP A 157 -10.27 6.61 0.02
N ALA A 158 -10.40 5.31 0.15
CA ALA A 158 -11.69 4.67 0.37
C ALA A 158 -12.29 4.95 1.75
N THR A 159 -11.52 5.56 2.67
CA THR A 159 -12.07 6.16 3.90
C THR A 159 -13.23 7.10 3.56
N TYR A 160 -13.14 7.85 2.46
CA TYR A 160 -14.13 8.81 2.01
C TYR A 160 -15.01 8.30 0.86
N THR A 161 -14.40 7.68 -0.15
CA THR A 161 -15.13 7.22 -1.35
C THR A 161 -15.97 5.98 -1.11
N LYS A 162 -15.68 5.19 -0.08
CA LYS A 162 -16.30 3.89 0.24
C LYS A 162 -16.16 2.85 -0.87
N MET A 163 -15.28 3.09 -1.84
CA MET A 163 -14.97 2.18 -2.95
C MET A 163 -13.62 1.54 -2.70
N LEU A 164 -13.61 0.37 -2.07
CA LEU A 164 -12.38 -0.35 -1.73
C LEU A 164 -11.88 -1.20 -2.90
N LYS A 165 -10.57 -1.28 -3.10
CA LYS A 165 -9.96 -2.34 -3.90
C LYS A 165 -10.30 -3.71 -3.29
N PRO A 166 -10.61 -4.75 -4.06
CA PRO A 166 -10.52 -4.88 -5.52
C PRO A 166 -11.81 -4.54 -6.29
N ASP A 167 -12.75 -3.79 -5.75
CA ASP A 167 -13.95 -3.37 -6.48
C ASP A 167 -13.54 -2.57 -7.73
N PRO A 168 -14.00 -2.96 -8.95
CA PRO A 168 -13.68 -2.24 -10.18
C PRO A 168 -13.97 -0.74 -10.15
N ARG A 169 -14.98 -0.32 -9.38
CA ARG A 169 -15.37 1.09 -9.25
C ARG A 169 -14.26 1.95 -8.67
N SER A 170 -13.43 1.40 -7.76
CA SER A 170 -12.30 2.12 -7.16
C SER A 170 -11.26 2.52 -8.21
N TYR A 171 -10.90 1.59 -9.09
CA TYR A 171 -9.92 1.84 -10.16
C TYR A 171 -10.49 2.76 -11.23
N ILE A 172 -11.76 2.52 -11.66
CA ILE A 172 -12.43 3.32 -12.69
C ILE A 172 -12.57 4.77 -12.24
N SER A 173 -12.95 5.01 -10.99
CA SER A 173 -13.05 6.37 -10.43
C SER A 173 -11.69 7.08 -10.47
N CYS A 174 -10.63 6.41 -10.01
CA CYS A 174 -9.27 6.96 -10.03
C CYS A 174 -8.80 7.28 -11.47
N LEU A 175 -9.05 6.38 -12.43
CA LEU A 175 -8.72 6.58 -13.83
C LEU A 175 -9.49 7.75 -14.48
N ASN A 176 -10.77 7.92 -14.13
CA ASN A 176 -11.59 9.04 -14.61
C ASN A 176 -11.03 10.37 -14.12
N ASP A 177 -10.66 10.47 -12.84
CA ASP A 177 -10.10 11.69 -12.27
C ASP A 177 -8.69 11.99 -12.82
N LEU A 178 -7.90 10.97 -13.12
CA LEU A 178 -6.65 11.11 -13.87
C LEU A 178 -6.89 11.50 -15.34
N ASN A 179 -8.10 11.31 -15.88
CA ASN A 179 -8.42 11.40 -17.29
C ASN A 179 -7.49 10.53 -18.15
N LEU A 180 -7.34 9.25 -17.77
CA LEU A 180 -6.50 8.25 -18.44
C LEU A 180 -7.26 6.95 -18.68
N LYS A 181 -6.80 6.18 -19.67
CA LYS A 181 -7.31 4.84 -19.95
C LYS A 181 -6.53 3.79 -19.17
N PRO A 182 -7.16 2.65 -18.81
CA PRO A 182 -6.47 1.58 -18.07
C PRO A 182 -5.13 1.15 -18.70
N GLN A 183 -5.10 0.94 -20.01
CA GLN A 183 -3.90 0.51 -20.71
C GLN A 183 -2.75 1.54 -20.73
N ASP A 184 -3.05 2.81 -20.45
CA ASP A 184 -2.07 3.88 -20.36
C ASP A 184 -1.49 4.03 -18.93
N CYS A 185 -1.96 3.23 -17.96
CA CYS A 185 -1.60 3.32 -16.56
C CYS A 185 -0.94 2.04 -16.04
N LEU A 186 -0.02 2.22 -15.09
CA LEU A 186 0.56 1.17 -14.26
C LEU A 186 -0.02 1.26 -12.85
N PHE A 187 -0.55 0.16 -12.33
CA PHE A 187 -0.98 0.02 -10.95
C PHE A 187 -0.01 -0.85 -10.15
N ILE A 188 0.39 -0.41 -8.97
CA ILE A 188 1.37 -1.06 -8.10
C ILE A 188 0.75 -1.26 -6.73
N ASP A 189 0.66 -2.51 -6.27
CA ASP A 189 0.01 -2.89 -5.01
C ASP A 189 0.66 -4.18 -4.48
N ASP A 190 0.77 -4.34 -3.17
CA ASP A 190 1.34 -5.53 -2.53
C ASP A 190 0.32 -6.64 -2.31
N GLN A 191 -0.97 -6.37 -2.48
CA GLN A 191 -2.04 -7.35 -2.34
C GLN A 191 -2.41 -7.97 -3.69
N LEU A 192 -2.17 -9.28 -3.84
CA LEU A 192 -2.46 -10.01 -5.08
C LEU A 192 -3.92 -9.87 -5.54
N ARG A 193 -4.88 -9.85 -4.61
CA ARG A 193 -6.31 -9.65 -4.92
C ARG A 193 -6.57 -8.31 -5.60
N ASN A 194 -5.87 -7.25 -5.20
CA ASN A 194 -5.99 -5.92 -5.79
C ASN A 194 -5.37 -5.90 -7.21
N ILE A 195 -4.24 -6.56 -7.39
CA ILE A 195 -3.62 -6.77 -8.70
C ILE A 195 -4.56 -7.48 -9.66
N ILE A 196 -5.18 -8.59 -9.23
CA ILE A 196 -6.15 -9.34 -10.04
C ILE A 196 -7.37 -8.47 -10.39
N GLY A 197 -7.86 -7.65 -9.44
CA GLY A 197 -8.95 -6.71 -9.68
C GLY A 197 -8.61 -5.66 -10.74
N ALA A 198 -7.42 -5.08 -10.67
CA ALA A 198 -6.93 -4.09 -11.61
C ALA A 198 -6.73 -4.67 -13.03
N GLN A 199 -6.20 -5.89 -13.13
CA GLN A 199 -6.03 -6.59 -14.41
C GLN A 199 -7.35 -6.84 -15.14
N LYS A 200 -8.43 -7.14 -14.40
CA LYS A 200 -9.77 -7.37 -14.98
C LYS A 200 -10.31 -6.15 -15.73
N ILE A 201 -9.89 -4.96 -15.38
CA ILE A 201 -10.30 -3.72 -16.05
C ILE A 201 -9.25 -3.23 -17.08
N GLY A 202 -8.17 -3.97 -17.28
CA GLY A 202 -7.15 -3.70 -18.31
C GLY A 202 -6.00 -2.79 -17.88
N LEU A 203 -5.78 -2.58 -16.57
CA LEU A 203 -4.57 -1.91 -16.06
C LEU A 203 -3.33 -2.78 -16.26
N ASN A 204 -2.20 -2.15 -16.59
CA ASN A 204 -0.90 -2.78 -16.38
C ASN A 204 -0.63 -2.85 -14.89
N THR A 205 0.00 -3.90 -14.43
CA THR A 205 0.17 -4.11 -12.98
C THR A 205 1.54 -4.61 -12.58
N ILE A 206 1.97 -4.24 -11.39
CA ILE A 206 3.08 -4.86 -10.67
C ILE A 206 2.57 -5.32 -9.31
N HIS A 207 2.68 -6.62 -9.04
CA HIS A 207 2.53 -7.15 -7.70
C HIS A 207 3.80 -6.83 -6.91
N PHE A 208 3.69 -5.84 -6.03
CA PHE A 208 4.82 -5.33 -5.27
C PHE A 208 5.28 -6.35 -4.23
N ASN A 209 6.55 -6.71 -4.28
CA ASN A 209 7.13 -7.60 -3.30
C ASN A 209 7.73 -6.81 -2.13
N VAL A 210 7.05 -6.81 -0.99
CA VAL A 210 7.50 -6.09 0.22
C VAL A 210 8.83 -6.60 0.77
N LEU A 211 9.21 -7.84 0.44
CA LEU A 211 10.53 -8.41 0.79
C LEU A 211 11.66 -7.88 -0.12
N LYS A 212 11.31 -7.36 -1.29
CA LYS A 212 12.23 -6.91 -2.34
C LYS A 212 11.81 -5.57 -2.95
N PRO A 213 11.66 -4.53 -2.12
CA PRO A 213 11.09 -3.25 -2.59
C PRO A 213 11.92 -2.60 -3.70
N LYS A 214 13.25 -2.68 -3.63
CA LYS A 214 14.14 -2.14 -4.67
C LYS A 214 13.92 -2.81 -6.03
N GLU A 215 13.78 -4.12 -6.05
CA GLU A 215 13.53 -4.88 -7.27
C GLU A 215 12.17 -4.48 -7.87
N SER A 216 11.14 -4.37 -7.04
CA SER A 216 9.79 -3.98 -7.46
C SER A 216 9.75 -2.57 -8.05
N PHE A 217 10.40 -1.59 -7.41
CA PHE A 217 10.49 -0.23 -7.98
C PHE A 217 11.36 -0.18 -9.25
N SER A 218 12.47 -0.94 -9.31
CA SER A 218 13.27 -1.03 -10.52
C SER A 218 12.46 -1.57 -11.70
N GLN A 219 11.66 -2.61 -11.48
CA GLN A 219 10.74 -3.15 -12.49
C GLN A 219 9.70 -2.11 -12.91
N ALA A 220 9.14 -1.36 -11.97
CA ALA A 220 8.16 -0.31 -12.24
C ALA A 220 8.75 0.81 -13.12
N LEU A 221 9.96 1.25 -12.80
CA LEU A 221 10.69 2.25 -13.58
C LEU A 221 11.05 1.73 -14.99
N GLU A 222 11.37 0.44 -15.12
CA GLU A 222 11.64 -0.17 -16.42
C GLU A 222 10.39 -0.23 -17.32
N LEU A 223 9.24 -0.62 -16.77
CA LEU A 223 7.98 -0.68 -17.52
C LEU A 223 7.47 0.71 -17.89
N SER A 224 7.84 1.74 -17.14
CA SER A 224 7.45 3.13 -17.39
C SER A 224 8.47 3.94 -18.18
N LYS A 225 9.45 3.30 -18.83
CA LYS A 225 10.39 4.00 -19.73
C LYS A 225 9.65 4.61 -20.93
N PHE A 226 9.84 5.90 -21.11
CA PHE A 226 9.22 6.78 -22.11
C PHE A 226 10.06 6.85 -23.40
#